data_74260579909b4cab8085ff83cff33a01
#
_entry.id   74260579909b4cab8085ff83cff33a01
#
_cell.length_a   1.000
_cell.length_b   1.000
_cell.length_c   1.000
_cell.angle_alpha   90.00
_cell.angle_beta   90.00
_cell.angle_gamma   90.00
#
_symmetry.space_group_name_H-M   'P 1'
#
loop_
_entity.id
_entity.type
_entity.pdbx_description
1 polymer ?
#
loop_
_entity_poly.entity_id
_entity_poly.type
_entity_poly.pdbx_seq_one_letter_code
_entity_poly.pdbx_strand_id
1 'polypeptide(L)'
;MTIKKLTVIAAAGAVLLAGAIGLSMNLTSQHEMEMEVPETPVVEEAENGFKTLGDMENIPLYFDETDKLLLPLRNVMEGLGGSVVWNKDTKMTEVTYRGRTLALVPGEKDAKLNGYDVTLPVAAEVINGCLYADEKLISAYYTGDVDFNVETRQVSLQTKDTSVPVVAVKEISGEKDGKSYSVEVPVMVGLNDSKYEANLNDKNRQELQEYADAYMEADGEGTLLMKLQTFYCTKDFVSLLWEGHENDSDVKLAENIDLQKQKTVTLADMISEASLEKAKKAGGEGWTEGRFCLTAEGGLVLLKGSNAESENMYYWTTEGEQPEWKEAYQPLFGRN
;
A
#
# COMPACT_ATOMS: atom_id res chain seq x y z
N MET A 1 -43.47 -8.70 -14.69
CA MET A 1 -43.36 -7.27 -14.41
C MET A 1 -41.99 -6.81 -14.91
N THR A 2 -41.96 -5.84 -15.80
CA THR A 2 -40.99 -5.63 -16.86
C THR A 2 -39.69 -4.96 -16.40
N ILE A 3 -38.52 -5.54 -16.71
CA ILE A 3 -37.20 -4.95 -16.49
C ILE A 3 -36.88 -4.04 -17.69
N LYS A 4 -36.66 -2.76 -17.43
CA LYS A 4 -36.22 -1.78 -18.43
C LYS A 4 -34.71 -1.81 -18.53
N LYS A 5 -34.18 -2.17 -19.71
CA LYS A 5 -32.78 -1.97 -20.11
C LYS A 5 -32.52 -0.48 -20.36
N LEU A 6 -31.49 0.06 -19.74
CA LEU A 6 -30.97 1.40 -20.03
C LEU A 6 -29.82 1.27 -21.02
N THR A 7 -30.03 1.79 -22.24
CA THR A 7 -28.99 1.85 -23.28
C THR A 7 -28.26 3.20 -23.18
N VAL A 8 -26.95 3.17 -22.96
CA VAL A 8 -26.10 4.36 -23.05
C VAL A 8 -25.58 4.48 -24.46
N ILE A 9 -25.93 5.57 -25.13
CA ILE A 9 -25.45 5.92 -26.48
C ILE A 9 -24.20 6.80 -26.29
N ALA A 10 -23.06 6.32 -26.77
CA ALA A 10 -21.85 7.13 -26.91
C ALA A 10 -21.90 7.86 -28.26
N ALA A 11 -21.89 9.17 -28.25
CA ALA A 11 -21.81 9.99 -29.45
C ALA A 11 -20.33 10.25 -29.82
N ALA A 12 -19.91 9.67 -30.95
CA ALA A 12 -18.65 10.01 -31.57
C ALA A 12 -18.84 11.19 -32.53
N GLY A 13 -18.14 12.29 -32.25
CA GLY A 13 -18.09 13.46 -33.15
C GLY A 13 -17.08 13.27 -34.28
N ALA A 14 -17.55 13.14 -35.51
CA ALA A 14 -16.73 13.14 -36.68
C ALA A 14 -16.57 14.57 -37.22
N VAL A 15 -15.35 15.04 -37.43
CA VAL A 15 -15.05 16.24 -38.19
C VAL A 15 -14.67 15.82 -39.61
N LEU A 16 -15.51 16.22 -40.57
CA LEU A 16 -15.25 16.08 -42.00
C LEU A 16 -14.45 17.29 -42.51
N LEU A 17 -13.33 17.04 -43.16
CA LEU A 17 -12.70 17.98 -44.07
C LEU A 17 -12.57 17.33 -45.45
N ALA A 18 -13.29 17.86 -46.39
CA ALA A 18 -13.28 17.47 -47.80
C ALA A 18 -12.07 18.06 -48.54
N GLY A 19 -11.43 17.27 -49.37
CA GLY A 19 -10.47 17.71 -50.36
C GLY A 19 -10.37 16.64 -51.46
N ALA A 20 -11.08 16.84 -52.55
CA ALA A 20 -11.06 15.98 -53.71
C ALA A 20 -9.82 16.24 -54.57
N ILE A 21 -9.09 15.20 -54.95
CA ILE A 21 -8.43 15.09 -56.27
C ILE A 21 -8.43 13.60 -56.63
N GLY A 22 -9.03 13.30 -57.77
CA GLY A 22 -9.10 11.96 -58.32
C GLY A 22 -7.81 11.50 -58.99
N LEU A 23 -7.54 10.21 -58.87
CA LEU A 23 -6.81 9.44 -59.87
C LEU A 23 -7.20 7.95 -59.71
N SER A 24 -7.78 7.43 -60.78
CA SER A 24 -8.10 6.00 -60.91
C SER A 24 -6.83 5.20 -61.09
N MET A 25 -6.66 4.10 -60.35
CA MET A 25 -5.85 2.96 -60.75
C MET A 25 -6.27 1.68 -59.98
N ASN A 26 -6.64 0.71 -60.81
CA ASN A 26 -6.62 -0.74 -60.68
C ASN A 26 -6.70 -1.41 -59.32
N LEU A 27 -7.78 -2.20 -59.20
CA LEU A 27 -7.92 -3.29 -58.27
C LEU A 27 -6.80 -4.32 -58.43
N THR A 28 -5.99 -4.48 -57.37
CA THR A 28 -5.28 -5.73 -57.09
C THR A 28 -5.66 -6.15 -55.67
N SER A 29 -6.11 -7.38 -55.51
CA SER A 29 -6.59 -7.98 -54.30
C SER A 29 -5.61 -7.73 -53.12
N GLN A 30 -5.99 -6.93 -52.16
CA GLN A 30 -5.34 -6.87 -50.88
C GLN A 30 -5.95 -7.98 -50.02
N HIS A 31 -5.12 -8.94 -49.67
CA HIS A 31 -5.36 -9.83 -48.56
C HIS A 31 -5.45 -8.97 -47.30
N GLU A 32 -6.64 -8.77 -46.76
CA GLU A 32 -6.80 -8.23 -45.40
C GLU A 32 -6.14 -9.24 -44.47
N MET A 33 -4.95 -8.88 -43.96
CA MET A 33 -4.45 -9.55 -42.76
C MET A 33 -5.35 -9.05 -41.62
N GLU A 34 -6.30 -9.89 -41.23
CA GLU A 34 -6.94 -9.78 -39.92
C GLU A 34 -5.80 -9.81 -38.89
N MET A 35 -5.52 -8.64 -38.29
CA MET A 35 -4.73 -8.61 -37.07
C MET A 35 -5.60 -9.27 -35.99
N GLU A 36 -5.24 -10.50 -35.61
CA GLU A 36 -5.75 -11.10 -34.38
C GLU A 36 -5.48 -10.10 -33.25
N VAL A 37 -6.55 -9.53 -32.73
CA VAL A 37 -6.49 -8.79 -31.45
C VAL A 37 -6.14 -9.83 -30.40
N PRO A 38 -5.04 -9.68 -29.63
CA PRO A 38 -4.71 -10.62 -28.58
C PRO A 38 -5.93 -10.76 -27.66
N GLU A 39 -6.40 -11.96 -27.47
CA GLU A 39 -7.49 -12.24 -26.53
C GLU A 39 -7.06 -11.74 -25.13
N THR A 40 -7.87 -10.88 -24.55
CA THR A 40 -7.69 -10.46 -23.17
C THR A 40 -7.75 -11.71 -22.29
N PRO A 41 -6.80 -11.92 -21.36
CA PRO A 41 -6.82 -13.10 -20.50
C PRO A 41 -8.17 -13.21 -19.79
N VAL A 42 -8.78 -14.40 -19.86
CA VAL A 42 -10.06 -14.68 -19.21
C VAL A 42 -9.85 -14.61 -17.71
N VAL A 43 -10.53 -13.71 -17.05
CA VAL A 43 -10.50 -13.54 -15.59
C VAL A 43 -11.71 -14.28 -15.02
N GLU A 44 -11.48 -15.38 -14.30
CA GLU A 44 -12.52 -16.03 -13.49
C GLU A 44 -12.54 -15.42 -12.10
N GLU A 45 -13.71 -14.88 -11.69
CA GLU A 45 -13.93 -14.46 -10.29
C GLU A 45 -14.32 -15.69 -9.46
N ALA A 46 -13.47 -16.05 -8.50
CA ALA A 46 -13.80 -17.08 -7.52
C ALA A 46 -14.76 -16.55 -6.45
N GLU A 47 -15.56 -17.44 -5.83
CA GLU A 47 -16.53 -17.08 -4.77
C GLU A 47 -15.89 -16.39 -3.54
N ASN A 48 -14.57 -16.48 -3.37
CA ASN A 48 -13.79 -15.89 -2.27
C ASN A 48 -13.21 -14.50 -2.58
N GLY A 49 -13.59 -13.86 -3.70
CA GLY A 49 -13.10 -12.54 -4.10
C GLY A 49 -11.72 -12.54 -4.76
N PHE A 50 -11.14 -13.72 -5.02
CA PHE A 50 -9.92 -13.83 -5.82
C PHE A 50 -10.25 -13.82 -7.32
N LYS A 51 -9.41 -13.14 -8.09
CA LYS A 51 -9.39 -13.20 -9.54
C LYS A 51 -8.21 -14.04 -9.99
N THR A 52 -8.47 -15.15 -10.64
CA THR A 52 -7.43 -15.97 -11.26
C THR A 52 -7.13 -15.44 -12.65
N LEU A 53 -5.86 -15.13 -12.90
CA LEU A 53 -5.39 -14.74 -14.23
C LEU A 53 -5.18 -16.00 -15.05
N GLY A 54 -5.74 -16.01 -16.27
CA GLY A 54 -5.55 -17.05 -17.25
C GLY A 54 -4.12 -17.12 -17.79
N ASP A 55 -3.92 -17.80 -18.91
CA ASP A 55 -2.62 -17.94 -19.56
C ASP A 55 -2.02 -16.55 -19.85
N MET A 56 -0.82 -16.31 -19.30
CA MET A 56 -0.08 -15.05 -19.50
C MET A 56 1.00 -15.27 -20.56
N GLU A 57 1.15 -14.32 -21.46
CA GLU A 57 2.24 -14.33 -22.47
C GLU A 57 3.61 -14.44 -21.79
N ASN A 58 3.79 -13.73 -20.67
CA ASN A 58 4.99 -13.83 -19.85
C ASN A 58 4.63 -14.53 -18.54
N ILE A 59 5.41 -15.56 -18.19
CA ILE A 59 5.16 -16.41 -17.02
C ILE A 59 5.68 -15.76 -15.73
N PRO A 60 5.03 -15.98 -14.57
CA PRO A 60 5.57 -15.67 -13.27
C PRO A 60 6.89 -16.39 -13.00
N LEU A 61 7.82 -15.71 -12.32
CA LEU A 61 9.11 -16.26 -11.94
C LEU A 61 9.13 -16.48 -10.43
N TYR A 62 9.16 -17.73 -10.02
CA TYR A 62 9.25 -18.10 -8.61
C TYR A 62 10.66 -18.62 -8.28
N PHE A 63 11.24 -18.13 -7.20
CA PHE A 63 12.56 -18.48 -6.71
C PHE A 63 12.43 -19.15 -5.34
N ASP A 64 12.41 -20.47 -5.34
CA ASP A 64 12.15 -21.31 -4.16
C ASP A 64 13.12 -21.04 -2.99
N GLU A 65 14.41 -20.81 -3.30
CA GLU A 65 15.44 -20.54 -2.28
C GLU A 65 15.19 -19.29 -1.45
N THR A 66 14.49 -18.30 -2.00
CA THR A 66 14.24 -16.98 -1.38
C THR A 66 12.77 -16.67 -1.17
N ASP A 67 11.88 -17.59 -1.54
CA ASP A 67 10.43 -17.38 -1.54
C ASP A 67 10.03 -16.07 -2.25
N LYS A 68 10.73 -15.78 -3.35
CA LYS A 68 10.53 -14.56 -4.14
C LYS A 68 9.66 -14.85 -5.35
N LEU A 69 8.54 -14.18 -5.47
CA LEU A 69 7.65 -14.26 -6.62
C LEU A 69 7.71 -12.95 -7.42
N LEU A 70 8.21 -13.03 -8.65
CA LEU A 70 8.19 -11.92 -9.60
C LEU A 70 7.06 -12.13 -10.61
N LEU A 71 6.22 -11.12 -10.73
CA LEU A 71 5.06 -11.12 -11.61
C LEU A 71 5.28 -10.20 -12.82
N PRO A 72 4.92 -10.63 -14.03
CA PRO A 72 5.00 -9.79 -15.22
C PRO A 72 3.96 -8.65 -15.11
N LEU A 73 4.45 -7.46 -14.76
CA LEU A 73 3.62 -6.35 -14.28
C LEU A 73 2.51 -5.95 -15.25
N ARG A 74 2.80 -5.89 -16.56
CA ARG A 74 1.79 -5.56 -17.57
C ARG A 74 0.69 -6.63 -17.64
N ASN A 75 1.06 -7.89 -17.76
CA ASN A 75 0.08 -8.98 -17.87
C ASN A 75 -0.85 -9.02 -16.64
N VAL A 76 -0.29 -8.86 -15.44
CA VAL A 76 -1.05 -8.84 -14.19
C VAL A 76 -2.00 -7.63 -14.14
N MET A 77 -1.48 -6.44 -14.37
CA MET A 77 -2.29 -5.23 -14.21
C MET A 77 -3.36 -5.09 -15.28
N GLU A 78 -3.06 -5.40 -16.54
CA GLU A 78 -4.05 -5.41 -17.63
C GLU A 78 -5.08 -6.54 -17.44
N GLY A 79 -4.68 -7.72 -16.95
CA GLY A 79 -5.59 -8.80 -16.55
C GLY A 79 -6.56 -8.41 -15.43
N LEU A 80 -6.16 -7.52 -14.52
CA LEU A 80 -7.05 -6.93 -13.52
C LEU A 80 -7.96 -5.82 -14.07
N GLY A 81 -7.75 -5.38 -15.32
CA GLY A 81 -8.45 -4.25 -15.95
C GLY A 81 -7.79 -2.89 -15.67
N GLY A 82 -6.54 -2.89 -15.26
CA GLY A 82 -5.70 -1.70 -15.16
C GLY A 82 -4.99 -1.36 -16.47
N SER A 83 -4.03 -0.44 -16.42
CA SER A 83 -3.20 -0.07 -17.56
C SER A 83 -1.73 0.08 -17.17
N VAL A 84 -0.83 -0.25 -18.10
CA VAL A 84 0.62 -0.10 -17.94
C VAL A 84 1.18 0.64 -19.15
N VAL A 85 1.65 1.87 -18.92
CA VAL A 85 2.15 2.76 -19.98
C VAL A 85 3.63 3.02 -19.75
N TRP A 86 4.46 2.68 -20.75
CA TRP A 86 5.88 3.00 -20.76
C TRP A 86 6.13 4.31 -21.51
N ASN A 87 6.80 5.25 -20.85
CA ASN A 87 7.28 6.49 -21.47
C ASN A 87 8.79 6.36 -21.76
N LYS A 88 9.14 6.26 -23.05
CA LYS A 88 10.53 6.08 -23.50
C LYS A 88 11.43 7.29 -23.24
N ASP A 89 10.85 8.51 -23.17
CA ASP A 89 11.61 9.74 -23.01
C ASP A 89 12.02 9.94 -21.54
N THR A 90 11.13 9.64 -20.61
CA THR A 90 11.38 9.72 -19.17
C THR A 90 11.88 8.40 -18.57
N LYS A 91 11.81 7.29 -19.32
CA LYS A 91 12.06 5.91 -18.84
C LYS A 91 11.19 5.50 -17.66
N MET A 92 10.04 6.14 -17.51
CA MET A 92 9.07 5.83 -16.47
C MET A 92 8.01 4.88 -16.98
N THR A 93 7.58 3.97 -16.11
CA THR A 93 6.37 3.17 -16.29
C THR A 93 5.30 3.68 -15.37
N GLU A 94 4.14 4.03 -15.94
CA GLU A 94 2.94 4.37 -15.17
C GLU A 94 2.00 3.17 -15.14
N VAL A 95 1.62 2.76 -13.94
CA VAL A 95 0.70 1.66 -13.67
C VAL A 95 -0.53 2.23 -13.01
N THR A 96 -1.69 2.10 -13.66
CA THR A 96 -2.95 2.64 -13.13
C THR A 96 -3.97 1.53 -12.94
N TYR A 97 -4.54 1.45 -11.75
CA TYR A 97 -5.63 0.55 -11.43
C TYR A 97 -6.51 1.14 -10.33
N ARG A 98 -7.82 1.18 -10.56
CA ARG A 98 -8.83 1.64 -9.58
C ARG A 98 -8.48 2.97 -8.90
N GLY A 99 -8.04 3.97 -9.67
CA GLY A 99 -7.72 5.32 -9.16
C GLY A 99 -6.37 5.44 -8.47
N ARG A 100 -5.55 4.39 -8.45
CA ARG A 100 -4.16 4.42 -7.97
C ARG A 100 -3.21 4.39 -9.15
N THR A 101 -2.32 5.37 -9.23
CA THR A 101 -1.30 5.46 -10.27
C THR A 101 0.08 5.45 -9.64
N LEU A 102 0.85 4.40 -9.93
CA LEU A 102 2.26 4.29 -9.57
C LEU A 102 3.12 4.62 -10.77
N ALA A 103 3.99 5.62 -10.65
CA ALA A 103 5.01 5.95 -11.62
C ALA A 103 6.37 5.51 -11.10
N LEU A 104 7.02 4.58 -11.77
CA LEU A 104 8.30 3.98 -11.37
C LEU A 104 9.30 3.95 -12.52
N VAL A 105 10.59 3.92 -12.18
CA VAL A 105 11.70 3.66 -13.10
C VAL A 105 12.23 2.25 -12.82
N PRO A 106 12.36 1.36 -13.82
CA PRO A 106 12.91 0.03 -13.61
C PRO A 106 14.31 0.07 -13.00
N GLY A 107 14.55 -0.73 -11.97
CA GLY A 107 15.81 -0.77 -11.23
C GLY A 107 15.91 0.23 -10.09
N GLU A 108 14.99 1.18 -9.97
CA GLU A 108 14.98 2.20 -8.91
C GLU A 108 13.90 1.89 -7.87
N LYS A 109 14.19 2.20 -6.59
CA LYS A 109 13.19 2.12 -5.52
C LYS A 109 12.39 3.40 -5.36
N ASP A 110 12.92 4.54 -5.76
CA ASP A 110 12.20 5.80 -5.74
C ASP A 110 11.10 5.80 -6.80
N ALA A 111 9.90 6.12 -6.38
CA ALA A 111 8.70 6.10 -7.21
C ALA A 111 7.70 7.17 -6.76
N LYS A 112 6.61 7.34 -7.51
CA LYS A 112 5.50 8.21 -7.10
C LYS A 112 4.18 7.41 -7.10
N LEU A 113 3.45 7.47 -5.99
CA LEU A 113 2.09 6.91 -5.90
C LEU A 113 1.09 8.06 -5.78
N ASN A 114 0.21 8.20 -6.76
CA ASN A 114 -0.72 9.35 -6.91
C ASN A 114 -0.02 10.72 -6.79
N GLY A 115 1.23 10.82 -7.24
CA GLY A 115 2.03 12.04 -7.19
C GLY A 115 2.89 12.21 -5.92
N TYR A 116 2.63 11.46 -4.85
CA TYR A 116 3.47 11.45 -3.65
C TYR A 116 4.74 10.63 -3.86
N ASP A 117 5.88 11.13 -3.38
CA ASP A 117 7.13 10.39 -3.39
C ASP A 117 7.05 9.21 -2.42
N VAL A 118 7.40 8.01 -2.92
CA VAL A 118 7.42 6.76 -2.15
C VAL A 118 8.70 5.98 -2.44
N THR A 119 9.06 5.08 -1.53
CA THR A 119 10.14 4.13 -1.69
C THR A 119 9.53 2.73 -1.83
N LEU A 120 9.77 2.09 -2.96
CA LEU A 120 9.29 0.73 -3.22
C LEU A 120 9.97 -0.28 -2.28
N PRO A 121 9.27 -1.29 -1.78
CA PRO A 121 9.89 -2.35 -0.99
C PRO A 121 10.96 -3.09 -1.80
N VAL A 122 10.69 -3.35 -3.08
CA VAL A 122 11.60 -3.97 -4.05
C VAL A 122 11.49 -3.20 -5.37
N ALA A 123 12.63 -2.88 -5.99
CA ALA A 123 12.63 -2.27 -7.32
C ALA A 123 12.05 -3.24 -8.36
N ALA A 124 11.25 -2.72 -9.29
CA ALA A 124 10.81 -3.50 -10.45
C ALA A 124 11.97 -3.69 -11.43
N GLU A 125 12.05 -4.86 -12.06
CA GLU A 125 13.20 -5.27 -12.89
C GLU A 125 12.77 -5.60 -14.31
N VAL A 126 13.61 -5.27 -15.31
CA VAL A 126 13.39 -5.70 -16.70
C VAL A 126 14.13 -7.03 -16.92
N ILE A 127 13.38 -8.10 -17.19
CA ILE A 127 13.91 -9.44 -17.49
C ILE A 127 13.43 -9.85 -18.88
N ASN A 128 14.37 -10.08 -19.79
CA ASN A 128 14.08 -10.45 -21.19
C ASN A 128 13.11 -9.48 -21.90
N GLY A 129 13.20 -8.18 -21.60
CA GLY A 129 12.36 -7.13 -22.20
C GLY A 129 10.97 -6.98 -21.57
N CYS A 130 10.62 -7.77 -20.59
CA CYS A 130 9.40 -7.65 -19.81
C CYS A 130 9.70 -7.04 -18.43
N LEU A 131 8.84 -6.12 -17.97
CA LEU A 131 8.93 -5.54 -16.64
C LEU A 131 8.26 -6.46 -15.63
N TYR A 132 9.04 -6.89 -14.64
CA TYR A 132 8.60 -7.70 -13.52
C TYR A 132 8.58 -6.87 -12.23
N ALA A 133 7.59 -7.12 -11.41
CA ALA A 133 7.49 -6.58 -10.07
C ALA A 133 7.39 -7.74 -9.05
N ASP A 134 7.96 -7.52 -7.87
CA ASP A 134 7.74 -8.41 -6.73
C ASP A 134 6.25 -8.41 -6.35
N GLU A 135 5.73 -9.56 -5.94
CA GLU A 135 4.32 -9.69 -5.54
C GLU A 135 3.96 -8.72 -4.40
N LYS A 136 4.94 -8.41 -3.51
CA LYS A 136 4.78 -7.46 -2.42
C LYS A 136 4.48 -6.05 -2.88
N LEU A 137 5.03 -5.62 -4.04
CA LEU A 137 4.69 -4.32 -4.63
C LEU A 137 3.23 -4.30 -5.08
N ILE A 138 2.78 -5.40 -5.71
CA ILE A 138 1.42 -5.49 -6.23
C ILE A 138 0.41 -5.57 -5.08
N SER A 139 0.67 -6.41 -4.08
CA SER A 139 -0.19 -6.57 -2.91
C SER A 139 -0.25 -5.30 -2.06
N ALA A 140 0.87 -4.59 -1.89
CA ALA A 140 0.90 -3.36 -1.10
C ALA A 140 0.00 -2.25 -1.70
N TYR A 141 0.05 -2.05 -3.02
CA TYR A 141 -0.56 -0.87 -3.63
C TYR A 141 -1.89 -1.13 -4.35
N TYR A 142 -2.12 -2.34 -4.85
CA TYR A 142 -3.24 -2.60 -5.77
C TYR A 142 -4.20 -3.69 -5.32
N THR A 143 -3.68 -4.76 -4.72
CA THR A 143 -4.46 -5.93 -4.34
C THR A 143 -4.36 -6.20 -2.84
N GLY A 144 -5.07 -7.20 -2.36
CA GLY A 144 -4.81 -7.84 -1.08
C GLY A 144 -3.76 -8.92 -1.25
N ASP A 145 -4.15 -10.14 -0.89
CA ASP A 145 -3.27 -11.30 -1.01
C ASP A 145 -3.04 -11.71 -2.48
N VAL A 146 -1.86 -12.24 -2.72
CA VAL A 146 -1.47 -12.90 -3.97
C VAL A 146 -1.28 -14.37 -3.67
N ASP A 147 -1.99 -15.23 -4.37
CA ASP A 147 -1.82 -16.69 -4.32
C ASP A 147 -1.18 -17.17 -5.62
N PHE A 148 -0.16 -17.99 -5.51
CA PHE A 148 0.56 -18.56 -6.65
C PHE A 148 0.62 -20.07 -6.58
N ASN A 149 -0.02 -20.73 -7.53
CA ASN A 149 0.08 -22.16 -7.67
C ASN A 149 1.34 -22.56 -8.46
N VAL A 150 2.33 -23.13 -7.78
CA VAL A 150 3.62 -23.49 -8.37
C VAL A 150 3.49 -24.56 -9.48
N GLU A 151 2.53 -25.48 -9.37
CA GLU A 151 2.33 -26.57 -10.34
C GLU A 151 1.69 -26.08 -11.63
N THR A 152 0.62 -25.28 -11.51
CA THR A 152 -0.11 -24.74 -12.66
C THR A 152 0.43 -23.40 -13.15
N ARG A 153 1.27 -22.74 -12.35
CA ARG A 153 1.79 -21.37 -12.54
C ARG A 153 0.70 -20.31 -12.66
N GLN A 154 -0.45 -20.58 -12.09
CA GLN A 154 -1.55 -19.64 -12.04
C GLN A 154 -1.38 -18.66 -10.89
N VAL A 155 -1.71 -17.40 -11.15
CA VAL A 155 -1.73 -16.32 -10.17
C VAL A 155 -3.16 -15.96 -9.85
N SER A 156 -3.52 -15.97 -8.60
CA SER A 156 -4.81 -15.50 -8.10
C SER A 156 -4.60 -14.26 -7.20
N LEU A 157 -5.36 -13.22 -7.44
CA LEU A 157 -5.18 -11.92 -6.80
C LEU A 157 -6.49 -11.52 -6.11
N GLN A 158 -6.43 -11.24 -4.82
CA GLN A 158 -7.54 -10.66 -4.09
C GLN A 158 -7.61 -9.15 -4.36
N THR A 159 -8.77 -8.65 -4.80
CA THR A 159 -8.92 -7.21 -5.05
C THR A 159 -9.18 -6.46 -3.74
N LYS A 160 -8.38 -5.44 -3.44
CA LYS A 160 -8.61 -4.53 -2.30
C LYS A 160 -9.86 -3.68 -2.52
N ASP A 161 -10.58 -3.43 -1.43
CA ASP A 161 -11.59 -2.36 -1.41
C ASP A 161 -10.89 -1.01 -1.60
N THR A 162 -11.30 -0.26 -2.61
CA THR A 162 -10.71 1.05 -2.94
C THR A 162 -11.03 2.13 -1.91
N SER A 163 -12.02 1.91 -1.05
CA SER A 163 -12.31 2.82 0.07
C SER A 163 -11.29 2.72 1.20
N VAL A 164 -10.49 1.63 1.26
CA VAL A 164 -9.39 1.49 2.20
C VAL A 164 -8.16 2.19 1.63
N PRO A 165 -7.56 3.15 2.36
CA PRO A 165 -6.36 3.83 1.88
C PRO A 165 -5.16 2.87 1.82
N VAL A 166 -4.16 3.26 1.04
CA VAL A 166 -2.84 2.63 1.09
C VAL A 166 -1.96 3.41 2.04
N VAL A 167 -1.24 2.69 2.89
CA VAL A 167 -0.11 3.23 3.65
C VAL A 167 1.16 2.83 2.91
N ALA A 168 1.66 3.74 2.09
CA ALA A 168 2.96 3.58 1.43
C ALA A 168 4.07 4.14 2.34
N VAL A 169 5.31 3.92 1.95
CA VAL A 169 6.49 4.36 2.70
C VAL A 169 7.33 5.29 1.83
N LYS A 170 7.82 6.39 2.41
CA LYS A 170 8.99 7.11 1.89
C LYS A 170 10.13 6.96 2.89
N GLU A 171 11.21 6.32 2.48
CA GLU A 171 12.44 6.26 3.27
C GLU A 171 13.16 7.60 3.18
N ILE A 172 13.49 8.19 4.35
CA ILE A 172 14.42 9.29 4.49
C ILE A 172 15.69 8.77 5.15
N SER A 173 16.85 9.19 4.65
CA SER A 173 18.12 8.73 5.18
C SER A 173 19.20 9.80 5.05
N GLY A 174 20.21 9.73 5.91
CA GLY A 174 21.36 10.63 5.88
C GLY A 174 22.54 10.07 6.65
N GLU A 175 23.73 10.58 6.32
CA GLU A 175 24.99 10.21 6.98
C GLU A 175 25.87 11.44 7.14
N LYS A 176 26.42 11.63 8.32
CA LYS A 176 27.36 12.72 8.62
C LYS A 176 28.15 12.42 9.91
N ASP A 177 29.47 12.64 9.87
CA ASP A 177 30.35 12.64 11.05
C ASP A 177 30.23 11.37 11.93
N GLY A 178 30.13 10.18 11.31
CA GLY A 178 29.99 8.90 12.03
C GLY A 178 28.56 8.59 12.51
N LYS A 179 27.60 9.42 12.19
CA LYS A 179 26.17 9.18 12.39
C LYS A 179 25.46 8.86 11.10
N SER A 180 24.46 7.99 11.18
CA SER A 180 23.57 7.70 10.06
C SER A 180 22.14 7.51 10.55
N TYR A 181 21.17 7.78 9.67
CA TYR A 181 19.78 7.42 9.93
C TYR A 181 19.11 6.85 8.68
N SER A 182 18.14 5.97 8.91
CA SER A 182 17.15 5.50 7.93
C SER A 182 15.81 5.39 8.64
N VAL A 183 14.86 6.23 8.23
CA VAL A 183 13.54 6.35 8.86
C VAL A 183 12.47 6.21 7.77
N GLU A 184 11.53 5.32 7.98
CA GLU A 184 10.38 5.13 7.10
C GLU A 184 9.24 6.07 7.49
N VAL A 185 8.88 6.97 6.58
CA VAL A 185 7.79 7.94 6.70
C VAL A 185 6.54 7.38 6.04
N PRO A 186 5.39 7.31 6.74
CA PRO A 186 4.15 6.87 6.12
C PRO A 186 3.64 7.90 5.12
N VAL A 187 3.16 7.39 4.00
CA VAL A 187 2.49 8.16 2.95
C VAL A 187 1.10 7.59 2.75
N MET A 188 0.10 8.30 3.22
CA MET A 188 -1.31 7.92 3.07
C MET A 188 -1.79 8.26 1.66
N VAL A 189 -2.42 7.31 0.97
CA VAL A 189 -2.94 7.52 -0.39
C VAL A 189 -4.33 6.92 -0.54
N GLY A 190 -5.25 7.72 -1.05
CA GLY A 190 -6.63 7.33 -1.32
C GLY A 190 -7.59 7.66 -0.18
N LEU A 191 -7.30 8.68 0.64
CA LEU A 191 -8.27 9.23 1.57
C LEU A 191 -9.36 10.01 0.81
N ASN A 192 -10.57 10.00 1.35
CA ASN A 192 -11.71 10.71 0.72
C ASN A 192 -11.53 12.24 0.66
N ASP A 193 -10.77 12.79 1.61
CA ASP A 193 -10.43 14.22 1.69
C ASP A 193 -8.97 14.42 1.27
N SER A 194 -8.76 14.86 0.03
CA SER A 194 -7.42 15.08 -0.53
C SER A 194 -6.62 16.17 0.17
N LYS A 195 -7.31 17.16 0.77
CA LYS A 195 -6.64 18.21 1.53
C LYS A 195 -6.14 17.66 2.88
N TYR A 196 -6.96 16.86 3.54
CA TYR A 196 -6.55 16.16 4.76
C TYR A 196 -5.40 15.18 4.46
N GLU A 197 -5.49 14.41 3.38
CA GLU A 197 -4.42 13.51 2.93
C GLU A 197 -3.09 14.25 2.76
N ALA A 198 -3.09 15.37 2.03
CA ALA A 198 -1.89 16.16 1.83
C ALA A 198 -1.32 16.72 3.15
N ASN A 199 -2.17 17.27 4.00
CA ASN A 199 -1.75 17.82 5.31
C ASN A 199 -1.19 16.72 6.22
N LEU A 200 -1.79 15.53 6.24
CA LEU A 200 -1.33 14.40 7.04
C LEU A 200 0.05 13.92 6.56
N ASN A 201 0.23 13.79 5.24
CA ASN A 201 1.50 13.38 4.65
C ASN A 201 2.62 14.42 4.91
N ASP A 202 2.30 15.70 4.81
CA ASP A 202 3.26 16.78 5.12
C ASP A 202 3.63 16.80 6.61
N LYS A 203 2.65 16.63 7.50
CA LYS A 203 2.87 16.51 8.95
C LYS A 203 3.80 15.33 9.27
N ASN A 204 3.46 14.15 8.78
CA ASN A 204 4.26 12.94 9.05
C ASN A 204 5.70 13.09 8.58
N ARG A 205 5.88 13.64 7.37
CA ARG A 205 7.22 13.93 6.84
C ARG A 205 7.99 14.91 7.70
N GLN A 206 7.35 16.00 8.12
CA GLN A 206 7.99 17.03 8.95
C GLN A 206 8.39 16.48 10.32
N GLU A 207 7.47 15.82 11.03
CA GLU A 207 7.72 15.29 12.38
C GLU A 207 8.85 14.27 12.42
N LEU A 208 8.88 13.33 11.43
CA LEU A 208 9.93 12.32 11.37
C LEU A 208 11.26 12.87 10.85
N GLN A 209 11.23 13.89 9.98
CA GLN A 209 12.47 14.60 9.61
C GLN A 209 13.05 15.36 10.80
N GLU A 210 12.22 16.09 11.57
CA GLU A 210 12.65 16.79 12.79
C GLU A 210 13.24 15.80 13.81
N TYR A 211 12.67 14.62 13.96
CA TYR A 211 13.21 13.56 14.82
C TYR A 211 14.60 13.09 14.34
N ALA A 212 14.75 12.83 13.05
CA ALA A 212 16.03 12.44 12.45
C ALA A 212 17.09 13.55 12.55
N ASP A 213 16.69 14.82 12.31
CA ASP A 213 17.58 15.98 12.43
C ASP A 213 18.06 16.17 13.87
N ALA A 214 17.17 16.03 14.86
CA ALA A 214 17.54 16.10 16.28
C ALA A 214 18.53 14.98 16.67
N TYR A 215 18.33 13.76 16.14
CA TYR A 215 19.31 12.68 16.31
C TYR A 215 20.67 13.04 15.71
N MET A 216 20.71 13.61 14.50
CA MET A 216 21.94 13.99 13.81
C MET A 216 22.70 15.14 14.50
N GLU A 217 21.97 16.06 15.16
CA GLU A 217 22.55 17.19 15.90
C GLU A 217 23.08 16.81 17.29
N ALA A 218 22.61 15.71 17.88
CA ALA A 218 23.09 15.24 19.18
C ALA A 218 24.56 14.78 19.11
N ASP A 219 25.29 14.85 20.21
CA ASP A 219 26.70 14.41 20.29
C ASP A 219 26.82 12.89 20.17
N GLY A 220 27.96 12.41 19.64
CA GLY A 220 28.31 10.99 19.54
C GLY A 220 28.25 10.43 18.11
N GLU A 221 28.52 9.13 17.99
CA GLU A 221 28.44 8.34 16.77
C GLU A 221 27.31 7.31 16.91
N GLY A 222 26.80 6.76 15.80
CA GLY A 222 25.83 5.69 15.84
C GLY A 222 24.81 5.70 14.69
N THR A 223 23.76 4.89 14.85
CA THR A 223 22.73 4.71 13.83
C THR A 223 21.34 4.82 14.42
N LEU A 224 20.46 5.58 13.75
CA LEU A 224 19.02 5.56 13.96
C LEU A 224 18.36 4.77 12.82
N LEU A 225 17.68 3.69 13.17
CA LEU A 225 16.86 2.90 12.23
C LEU A 225 15.44 2.86 12.72
N MET A 226 14.46 3.22 11.88
CA MET A 226 13.04 3.12 12.19
C MET A 226 12.29 2.54 10.99
N LYS A 227 11.73 1.34 11.17
CA LYS A 227 10.91 0.64 10.16
C LYS A 227 9.44 0.74 10.50
N LEU A 228 8.62 1.07 9.51
CA LEU A 228 7.18 1.23 9.64
C LEU A 228 6.46 -0.10 9.43
N GLN A 229 5.51 -0.40 10.31
CA GLN A 229 4.54 -1.48 10.16
C GLN A 229 3.12 -0.91 10.24
N THR A 230 2.27 -1.31 9.29
CA THR A 230 0.84 -1.02 9.35
C THR A 230 0.14 -2.16 10.08
N PHE A 231 -0.22 -1.92 11.34
CA PHE A 231 -0.88 -2.93 12.19
C PHE A 231 -2.38 -3.07 11.88
N TYR A 232 -3.03 -1.95 11.57
CA TYR A 232 -4.43 -1.91 11.22
C TYR A 232 -4.67 -0.82 10.19
N CYS A 233 -5.44 -1.12 9.15
CA CYS A 233 -5.81 -0.13 8.14
C CYS A 233 -7.19 -0.44 7.57
N THR A 234 -8.12 0.48 7.78
CA THR A 234 -9.47 0.45 7.19
C THR A 234 -9.80 1.83 6.63
N LYS A 235 -10.97 1.98 6.03
CA LYS A 235 -11.44 3.29 5.57
C LYS A 235 -11.66 4.31 6.72
N ASP A 236 -11.80 3.83 7.95
CA ASP A 236 -12.17 4.64 9.11
C ASP A 236 -11.01 4.85 10.09
N PHE A 237 -10.00 3.98 10.09
CA PHE A 237 -8.96 3.98 11.10
C PHE A 237 -7.63 3.39 10.60
N VAL A 238 -6.52 3.97 11.06
CA VAL A 238 -5.17 3.45 10.81
C VAL A 238 -4.40 3.37 12.11
N SER A 239 -3.68 2.26 12.32
CA SER A 239 -2.74 2.05 13.42
C SER A 239 -1.37 1.71 12.87
N LEU A 240 -0.39 2.54 13.18
CA LEU A 240 0.98 2.47 12.71
C LEU A 240 1.93 2.19 13.87
N LEU A 241 2.97 1.41 13.61
CA LEU A 241 4.06 1.14 14.53
C LEU A 241 5.39 1.35 13.84
N TRP A 242 6.28 2.14 14.42
CA TRP A 242 7.70 2.15 14.07
C TRP A 242 8.45 1.32 15.09
N GLU A 243 9.25 0.40 14.57
CA GLU A 243 10.21 -0.39 15.33
C GLU A 243 11.61 -0.20 14.78
N GLY A 244 12.58 -0.13 15.67
CA GLY A 244 13.97 0.00 15.28
C GLY A 244 14.88 0.24 16.47
N HIS A 245 15.97 0.93 16.23
CA HIS A 245 16.95 1.25 17.28
C HIS A 245 17.53 2.64 17.06
N GLU A 246 17.83 3.27 18.16
CA GLU A 246 18.69 4.45 18.24
C GLU A 246 19.95 4.03 18.97
N ASN A 247 21.04 3.89 18.24
CA ASN A 247 22.29 3.25 18.70
C ASN A 247 22.00 1.82 19.25
N ASP A 248 22.28 1.58 20.52
CA ASP A 248 22.05 0.31 21.20
C ASP A 248 20.67 0.21 21.89
N SER A 249 19.82 1.23 21.74
CA SER A 249 18.51 1.30 22.41
C SER A 249 17.37 1.03 21.44
N ASP A 250 16.49 0.10 21.80
CA ASP A 250 15.27 -0.15 21.02
C ASP A 250 14.33 1.06 21.04
N VAL A 251 13.81 1.41 19.87
CA VAL A 251 12.81 2.46 19.68
C VAL A 251 11.52 1.84 19.19
N LYS A 252 10.40 2.18 19.86
CA LYS A 252 9.05 1.83 19.44
C LYS A 252 8.15 3.04 19.57
N LEU A 253 7.60 3.50 18.44
CA LEU A 253 6.63 4.57 18.38
C LEU A 253 5.35 4.06 17.75
N ALA A 254 4.21 4.54 18.22
CA ALA A 254 2.92 4.20 17.64
C ALA A 254 2.14 5.48 17.30
N GLU A 255 1.41 5.45 16.21
CA GLU A 255 0.43 6.46 15.86
C GLU A 255 -0.88 5.79 15.47
N ASN A 256 -1.97 6.28 16.05
CA ASN A 256 -3.31 5.80 15.81
C ASN A 256 -4.17 6.95 15.30
N ILE A 257 -4.76 6.79 14.11
CA ILE A 257 -5.43 7.87 13.38
C ILE A 257 -6.88 7.49 13.15
N ASP A 258 -7.80 8.26 13.70
CA ASP A 258 -9.23 8.22 13.37
C ASP A 258 -9.43 9.04 12.09
N LEU A 259 -9.59 8.35 10.96
CA LEU A 259 -9.73 8.98 9.64
C LEU A 259 -11.09 9.69 9.48
N GLN A 260 -12.12 9.26 10.20
CA GLN A 260 -13.43 9.91 10.20
C GLN A 260 -13.38 11.25 10.94
N LYS A 261 -12.65 11.31 12.06
CA LYS A 261 -12.49 12.52 12.84
C LYS A 261 -11.27 13.36 12.43
N GLN A 262 -10.46 12.84 11.48
CA GLN A 262 -9.25 13.47 10.96
C GLN A 262 -8.26 13.87 12.08
N LYS A 263 -8.04 12.98 13.03
CA LYS A 263 -7.14 13.23 14.17
C LYS A 263 -6.38 12.01 14.65
N THR A 264 -5.20 12.23 15.19
CA THR A 264 -4.49 11.24 16.01
C THR A 264 -5.25 11.05 17.33
N VAL A 265 -5.38 9.82 17.79
CA VAL A 265 -6.10 9.45 19.01
C VAL A 265 -5.21 8.71 19.98
N THR A 266 -5.49 8.90 21.27
CA THR A 266 -4.89 8.16 22.38
C THR A 266 -5.85 7.05 22.83
N LEU A 267 -5.37 6.09 23.60
CA LEU A 267 -6.20 5.04 24.16
C LEU A 267 -7.31 5.59 25.07
N ALA A 268 -7.03 6.70 25.77
CA ALA A 268 -8.03 7.41 26.56
C ALA A 268 -9.21 7.98 25.75
N ASP A 269 -8.99 8.30 24.46
CA ASP A 269 -10.08 8.72 23.57
C ASP A 269 -11.04 7.55 23.28
N MET A 270 -10.54 6.29 23.30
CA MET A 270 -11.18 5.13 22.71
C MET A 270 -11.85 4.19 23.71
N ILE A 271 -11.30 4.02 24.92
CA ILE A 271 -11.81 3.06 25.92
C ILE A 271 -12.33 3.76 27.16
N SER A 272 -13.09 3.02 28.01
CA SER A 272 -13.57 3.51 29.29
C SER A 272 -12.45 3.79 30.26
N GLU A 273 -12.70 4.64 31.27
CA GLU A 273 -11.73 4.99 32.30
C GLU A 273 -11.26 3.73 33.07
N ALA A 274 -12.18 2.80 33.38
CA ALA A 274 -11.86 1.56 34.05
C ALA A 274 -10.93 0.67 33.22
N SER A 275 -11.12 0.60 31.91
CA SER A 275 -10.23 -0.10 30.98
C SER A 275 -8.89 0.61 30.85
N LEU A 276 -8.88 1.94 30.84
CA LEU A 276 -7.64 2.75 30.76
C LEU A 276 -6.75 2.52 32.00
N GLU A 277 -7.30 2.44 33.20
CA GLU A 277 -6.53 2.13 34.40
C GLU A 277 -5.92 0.72 34.36
N LYS A 278 -6.62 -0.26 33.78
CA LYS A 278 -6.04 -1.59 33.52
C LYS A 278 -4.90 -1.50 32.53
N ALA A 279 -5.05 -0.72 31.44
CA ALA A 279 -4.02 -0.50 30.45
C ALA A 279 -2.75 0.13 31.04
N LYS A 280 -2.90 1.17 31.86
CA LYS A 280 -1.78 1.82 32.56
C LYS A 280 -1.01 0.82 33.43
N LYS A 281 -1.73 -0.04 34.15
CA LYS A 281 -1.10 -1.08 34.97
C LYS A 281 -0.37 -2.12 34.15
N ALA A 282 -0.95 -2.56 33.02
CA ALA A 282 -0.35 -3.55 32.10
C ALA A 282 0.85 -2.98 31.35
N GLY A 283 0.78 -1.70 30.92
CA GLY A 283 1.84 -0.99 30.21
C GLY A 283 3.09 -0.73 31.05
N GLY A 284 2.94 -0.67 32.38
CA GLY A 284 4.04 -0.50 33.32
C GLY A 284 4.58 0.92 33.42
N GLU A 285 5.74 1.07 34.08
CA GLU A 285 6.38 2.37 34.28
C GLU A 285 6.82 2.99 32.94
N GLY A 286 6.54 4.28 32.77
CA GLY A 286 6.86 5.01 31.54
C GLY A 286 5.88 4.80 30.37
N TRP A 287 4.85 3.97 30.54
CA TRP A 287 3.81 3.83 29.53
C TRP A 287 2.95 5.10 29.44
N THR A 288 2.58 5.49 28.23
CA THR A 288 1.66 6.59 27.97
C THR A 288 0.50 6.16 27.08
N GLU A 289 -0.59 6.91 27.10
CA GLU A 289 -1.85 6.59 26.42
C GLU A 289 -1.74 6.53 24.88
N GLY A 290 -0.68 7.08 24.28
CA GLY A 290 -0.36 6.95 22.85
C GLY A 290 0.40 5.66 22.50
N ARG A 291 0.91 4.93 23.49
CA ARG A 291 1.73 3.73 23.27
C ARG A 291 0.90 2.47 23.12
N PHE A 292 0.16 2.37 22.01
CA PHE A 292 -0.62 1.20 21.67
C PHE A 292 -0.77 1.04 20.16
N CYS A 293 -1.06 -0.17 19.71
CA CYS A 293 -1.47 -0.49 18.34
C CYS A 293 -2.72 -1.37 18.34
N LEU A 294 -3.40 -1.41 17.20
CA LEU A 294 -4.53 -2.28 16.94
C LEU A 294 -4.13 -3.34 15.92
N THR A 295 -4.45 -4.62 16.15
CA THR A 295 -4.19 -5.68 15.17
C THR A 295 -5.26 -5.73 14.09
N ALA A 296 -4.99 -6.47 13.00
CA ALA A 296 -5.94 -6.68 11.91
C ALA A 296 -7.27 -7.28 12.38
N GLU A 297 -7.25 -8.08 13.46
CA GLU A 297 -8.43 -8.68 14.08
C GLU A 297 -9.13 -7.75 15.07
N GLY A 298 -8.66 -6.49 15.21
CA GLY A 298 -9.19 -5.52 16.17
C GLY A 298 -8.71 -5.75 17.61
N GLY A 299 -7.63 -6.54 17.80
CA GLY A 299 -6.99 -6.73 19.09
C GLY A 299 -6.18 -5.52 19.53
N LEU A 300 -6.05 -5.31 20.84
CA LEU A 300 -5.27 -4.23 21.43
C LEU A 300 -3.90 -4.72 21.86
N VAL A 301 -2.85 -4.01 21.41
CA VAL A 301 -1.45 -4.23 21.79
C VAL A 301 -0.94 -3.00 22.51
N LEU A 302 -0.46 -3.15 23.73
CA LEU A 302 0.20 -2.09 24.49
C LEU A 302 1.71 -2.17 24.29
N LEU A 303 2.34 -1.05 23.95
CA LEU A 303 3.80 -0.94 23.91
C LEU A 303 4.27 -0.59 25.31
N LYS A 304 4.91 -1.55 25.99
CA LYS A 304 5.41 -1.37 27.37
C LYS A 304 6.41 -0.20 27.46
N GLY A 305 6.52 0.40 28.64
CA GLY A 305 7.52 1.43 28.92
C GLY A 305 8.95 0.90 28.81
N SER A 306 9.91 1.80 28.66
CA SER A 306 11.33 1.52 28.36
C SER A 306 12.08 0.68 29.41
N ASN A 307 11.51 0.51 30.62
CA ASN A 307 12.15 -0.22 31.72
C ASN A 307 11.64 -1.67 31.89
N ALA A 308 10.80 -2.18 30.96
CA ALA A 308 10.29 -3.53 31.04
C ALA A 308 11.33 -4.53 30.53
N GLU A 309 11.88 -5.37 31.42
CA GLU A 309 12.69 -6.52 31.00
C GLU A 309 11.87 -7.42 30.08
N SER A 310 12.40 -7.67 28.89
CA SER A 310 12.18 -8.77 27.94
C SER A 310 10.93 -8.84 27.08
N GLU A 311 9.84 -8.18 27.17
CA GLU A 311 8.83 -8.13 26.09
C GLU A 311 8.24 -6.73 25.95
N ASN A 312 8.67 -6.00 24.92
CA ASN A 312 8.24 -4.63 24.70
C ASN A 312 6.79 -4.47 24.24
N MET A 313 6.01 -5.55 24.15
CA MET A 313 4.59 -5.53 23.75
C MET A 313 3.75 -6.45 24.65
N TYR A 314 2.53 -5.99 24.96
CA TYR A 314 1.55 -6.74 25.71
C TYR A 314 0.26 -6.84 24.90
N TYR A 315 -0.15 -8.06 24.54
CA TYR A 315 -1.38 -8.33 23.81
C TYR A 315 -2.54 -8.50 24.78
N TRP A 316 -3.38 -7.47 24.90
CA TRP A 316 -4.51 -7.51 25.83
C TRP A 316 -5.52 -8.61 25.48
N THR A 317 -5.78 -8.80 24.20
CA THR A 317 -6.79 -9.75 23.72
C THR A 317 -6.42 -11.22 23.87
N THR A 318 -5.14 -11.56 24.07
CA THR A 318 -4.71 -12.96 24.31
C THR A 318 -5.08 -13.49 25.68
N GLU A 319 -5.42 -12.62 26.64
CA GLU A 319 -5.88 -13.01 27.98
C GLU A 319 -7.41 -13.14 28.11
N GLY A 320 -8.15 -12.97 26.98
CA GLY A 320 -9.61 -13.14 26.95
C GLY A 320 -10.42 -11.96 27.50
N GLU A 321 -9.76 -10.89 27.95
CA GLU A 321 -10.42 -9.65 28.35
C GLU A 321 -10.43 -8.65 27.20
N GLN A 322 -11.60 -8.27 26.71
CA GLN A 322 -11.74 -7.15 25.77
C GLN A 322 -11.82 -5.83 26.57
N PRO A 323 -11.18 -4.74 26.06
CA PRO A 323 -11.41 -3.42 26.64
C PRO A 323 -12.86 -2.98 26.43
N GLU A 324 -13.38 -2.21 27.35
CA GLU A 324 -14.69 -1.56 27.18
C GLU A 324 -14.51 -0.34 26.26
N TRP A 325 -14.87 -0.51 24.99
CA TRP A 325 -14.78 0.54 24.00
C TRP A 325 -15.85 1.60 24.24
N LYS A 326 -15.49 2.87 24.09
CA LYS A 326 -16.48 3.97 24.04
C LYS A 326 -17.40 3.80 22.85
N GLU A 327 -18.63 4.29 22.96
CA GLU A 327 -19.71 4.15 21.95
C GLU A 327 -19.23 4.45 20.52
N ALA A 328 -18.42 5.50 20.33
CA ALA A 328 -17.90 5.90 19.03
C ALA A 328 -16.94 4.88 18.38
N TYR A 329 -16.31 4.01 19.17
CA TYR A 329 -15.32 3.04 18.71
C TYR A 329 -15.80 1.59 18.81
N GLN A 330 -16.90 1.33 19.52
CA GLN A 330 -17.48 0.00 19.67
C GLN A 330 -17.82 -0.67 18.32
N PRO A 331 -18.37 0.04 17.30
CA PRO A 331 -18.65 -0.57 15.99
C PRO A 331 -17.38 -1.00 15.24
N LEU A 332 -16.25 -0.34 15.51
CA LEU A 332 -14.98 -0.61 14.83
C LEU A 332 -14.22 -1.79 15.48
N PHE A 333 -14.23 -1.86 16.81
CA PHE A 333 -13.35 -2.76 17.57
C PHE A 333 -14.08 -3.67 18.56
N GLY A 334 -15.33 -3.39 18.92
CA GLY A 334 -16.14 -4.14 19.87
C GLY A 334 -16.82 -5.39 19.30
N ARG A 335 -16.22 -6.06 18.31
CA ARG A 335 -16.78 -7.29 17.74
C ARG A 335 -16.59 -8.44 18.75
N ASN A 336 -17.73 -8.98 19.23
CA ASN A 336 -17.78 -10.21 20.02
C ASN A 336 -17.54 -11.43 19.14
#